data_61790de1038221c750eadb3f8eb579bc
#
_entry.id   61790de1038221c750eadb3f8eb579bc
#
_cell.length_a   1.000
_cell.length_b   1.000
_cell.length_c   1.000
_cell.angle_alpha   90.00
_cell.angle_beta   90.00
_cell.angle_gamma   90.00
#
_symmetry.space_group_name_H-M   'P 1'
#
loop_
_entity.id
_entity.type
_entity.pdbx_description
1 polymer ?
#
loop_
_entity_poly.entity_id
_entity_poly.type
_entity_poly.pdbx_seq_one_letter_code
_entity_poly.pdbx_strand_id
1 'polypeptide(L)'
;MVVGDISTGTELLVIGGGPGGYAAAIRGGQLGLDVTLVEADAYGGTCLNEGCIPSKALIHASRLAHAVEHAESMGIHARADVDFQELVGWKDGVVDRLTGGV
;
A
#
# COMPACT_ATOMS: atom_id res chain seq x y z
N MET A 1 -38.25 -3.84 7.34
CA MET A 1 -38.37 -5.25 7.76
C MET A 1 -37.23 -6.03 7.15
N VAL A 2 -36.44 -6.67 7.98
CA VAL A 2 -35.34 -7.53 7.52
C VAL A 2 -35.98 -8.86 7.12
N VAL A 3 -35.86 -9.26 5.87
CA VAL A 3 -36.42 -10.49 5.34
C VAL A 3 -35.34 -11.55 5.22
N GLY A 4 -34.93 -12.09 6.35
CA GLY A 4 -33.97 -13.17 6.44
C GLY A 4 -32.52 -12.70 6.28
N ASP A 5 -31.61 -13.35 6.98
CA ASP A 5 -30.18 -13.20 6.82
C ASP A 5 -29.69 -14.20 5.77
N ILE A 6 -28.93 -13.71 4.79
CA ILE A 6 -28.20 -14.58 3.88
C ILE A 6 -26.94 -15.02 4.60
N SER A 7 -26.88 -16.28 4.99
CA SER A 7 -25.70 -16.88 5.62
C SER A 7 -24.81 -17.51 4.55
N THR A 8 -23.55 -17.09 4.49
CA THR A 8 -22.52 -17.69 3.65
C THR A 8 -21.52 -18.43 4.54
N GLY A 9 -21.34 -19.72 4.29
CA GLY A 9 -20.33 -20.51 5.01
C GLY A 9 -18.92 -20.22 4.49
N THR A 10 -17.94 -20.24 5.39
CA THR A 10 -16.52 -20.15 5.06
C THR A 10 -15.70 -20.96 6.06
N GLU A 11 -14.58 -21.53 5.61
CA GLU A 11 -13.67 -22.25 6.50
C GLU A 11 -12.72 -21.31 7.24
N LEU A 12 -12.34 -20.19 6.59
CA LEU A 12 -11.50 -19.16 7.17
C LEU A 12 -12.10 -17.79 6.86
N LEU A 13 -12.50 -17.09 7.91
CA LEU A 13 -12.94 -15.71 7.82
C LEU A 13 -11.81 -14.78 8.27
N VAL A 14 -11.37 -13.90 7.37
CA VAL A 14 -10.36 -12.88 7.66
C VAL A 14 -11.04 -11.52 7.72
N ILE A 15 -10.93 -10.83 8.84
CA ILE A 15 -11.49 -9.50 9.04
C ILE A 15 -10.38 -8.48 8.98
N GLY A 16 -10.39 -7.66 7.95
CA GLY A 16 -9.37 -6.66 7.64
C GLY A 16 -8.48 -7.06 6.47
N GLY A 17 -8.45 -6.21 5.45
CA GLY A 17 -7.72 -6.41 4.20
C GLY A 17 -6.36 -5.72 4.13
N GLY A 18 -5.73 -5.42 5.28
CA GLY A 18 -4.36 -4.95 5.36
C GLY A 18 -3.33 -6.07 5.14
N PRO A 19 -2.02 -5.78 5.28
CA PRO A 19 -0.96 -6.74 4.97
C PRO A 19 -1.06 -8.07 5.70
N GLY A 20 -1.47 -8.06 6.96
CA GLY A 20 -1.72 -9.30 7.72
C GLY A 20 -2.90 -10.08 7.16
N GLY A 21 -3.99 -9.38 6.86
CA GLY A 21 -5.23 -9.98 6.39
C GLY A 21 -5.11 -10.56 4.99
N TYR A 22 -4.67 -9.79 4.00
CA TYR A 22 -4.56 -10.33 2.64
C TYR A 22 -3.49 -11.43 2.54
N ALA A 23 -2.40 -11.33 3.30
CA ALA A 23 -1.39 -12.38 3.33
C ALA A 23 -1.96 -13.70 3.89
N ALA A 24 -2.72 -13.63 4.98
CA ALA A 24 -3.40 -14.79 5.57
C ALA A 24 -4.44 -15.37 4.61
N ALA A 25 -5.24 -14.52 3.96
CA ALA A 25 -6.26 -14.95 3.02
C ALA A 25 -5.65 -15.66 1.79
N ILE A 26 -4.60 -15.09 1.21
CA ILE A 26 -3.88 -15.69 0.08
C ILE A 26 -3.31 -17.05 0.49
N ARG A 27 -2.66 -17.11 1.64
CA ARG A 27 -2.06 -18.38 2.11
C ARG A 27 -3.13 -19.43 2.40
N GLY A 28 -4.23 -19.04 3.02
CA GLY A 28 -5.37 -19.93 3.26
C GLY A 28 -5.90 -20.52 1.96
N GLY A 29 -6.09 -19.68 0.93
CA GLY A 29 -6.51 -20.12 -0.40
C GLY A 29 -5.51 -21.05 -1.08
N GLN A 30 -4.20 -20.76 -0.97
CA GLN A 30 -3.15 -21.64 -1.49
C GLN A 30 -3.16 -23.03 -0.83
N LEU A 31 -3.59 -23.12 0.41
CA LEU A 31 -3.73 -24.37 1.15
C LEU A 31 -5.05 -25.10 0.87
N GLY A 32 -5.88 -24.55 0.00
CA GLY A 32 -7.14 -25.17 -0.42
C GLY A 32 -8.33 -24.87 0.48
N LEU A 33 -8.21 -23.91 1.41
CA LEU A 33 -9.33 -23.50 2.27
C LEU A 33 -10.30 -22.60 1.49
N ASP A 34 -11.57 -22.70 1.88
CA ASP A 34 -12.59 -21.72 1.48
C ASP A 34 -12.44 -20.47 2.36
N VAL A 35 -11.89 -19.41 1.78
CA VAL A 35 -11.53 -18.18 2.51
C VAL A 35 -12.45 -17.04 2.12
N THR A 36 -12.95 -16.34 3.14
CA THR A 36 -13.65 -15.06 2.97
C THR A 36 -12.85 -13.95 3.65
N LEU A 37 -12.49 -12.94 2.89
CA LEU A 37 -11.85 -11.73 3.39
C LEU A 37 -12.86 -10.59 3.37
N VAL A 38 -13.02 -9.89 4.48
CA VAL A 38 -13.88 -8.71 4.58
C VAL A 38 -13.06 -7.48 4.97
N GLU A 39 -13.34 -6.39 4.29
CA GLU A 39 -12.68 -5.09 4.49
C GLU A 39 -13.73 -3.99 4.50
N ALA A 40 -13.67 -3.11 5.51
CA ALA A 40 -14.66 -2.05 5.68
C ALA A 40 -14.39 -0.81 4.84
N ASP A 41 -13.16 -0.60 4.36
CA ASP A 41 -12.75 0.60 3.64
C ASP A 41 -12.01 0.23 2.35
N ALA A 42 -10.69 0.13 2.38
CA ALA A 42 -9.88 -0.15 1.20
C ALA A 42 -8.95 -1.34 1.41
N TYR A 43 -8.89 -2.23 0.43
CA TYR A 43 -7.92 -3.32 0.44
C TYR A 43 -6.50 -2.76 0.42
N GLY A 44 -5.60 -3.41 1.14
CA GLY A 44 -4.26 -2.91 1.43
C GLY A 44 -4.15 -2.25 2.81
N GLY A 45 -5.28 -1.85 3.39
CA GLY A 45 -5.38 -1.28 4.72
C GLY A 45 -4.62 0.02 4.88
N THR A 46 -4.37 0.40 6.11
CA THR A 46 -3.60 1.61 6.45
C THR A 46 -2.20 1.58 5.85
N CYS A 47 -1.52 0.45 5.88
CA CYS A 47 -0.15 0.35 5.39
C CYS A 47 -0.02 0.76 3.92
N LEU A 48 -0.83 0.21 3.03
CA LEU A 48 -0.72 0.51 1.60
C LEU A 48 -1.31 1.86 1.21
N ASN A 49 -2.40 2.25 1.86
CA ASN A 49 -3.15 3.44 1.45
C ASN A 49 -2.67 4.73 2.13
N GLU A 50 -2.30 4.67 3.40
CA GLU A 50 -2.07 5.86 4.23
C GLU A 50 -0.79 5.82 5.07
N GLY A 51 -0.12 4.68 5.11
CA GLY A 51 1.01 4.44 6.02
C GLY A 51 2.31 4.10 5.32
N CYS A 52 2.66 2.82 5.34
CA CYS A 52 3.98 2.32 4.94
C CYS A 52 4.38 2.70 3.51
N ILE A 53 3.47 2.57 2.57
CA ILE A 53 3.79 2.77 1.15
C ILE A 53 3.92 4.26 0.81
N PRO A 54 2.95 5.13 1.13
CA PRO A 54 3.13 6.55 0.84
C PRO A 54 4.30 7.15 1.62
N SER A 55 4.54 6.77 2.86
CA SER A 55 5.67 7.28 3.62
C SER A 55 7.02 6.85 3.04
N LYS A 56 7.17 5.59 2.62
CA LYS A 56 8.39 5.11 1.96
C LYS A 56 8.63 5.77 0.61
N ALA A 57 7.58 6.03 -0.16
CA ALA A 57 7.69 6.76 -1.41
C ALA A 57 8.25 8.18 -1.19
N LEU A 58 7.70 8.90 -0.23
CA LEU A 58 8.16 10.25 0.11
C LEU A 58 9.60 10.24 0.66
N ILE A 59 9.95 9.28 1.51
CA ILE A 59 11.31 9.11 2.03
C ILE A 59 12.28 8.83 0.87
N HIS A 60 11.92 7.97 -0.07
CA HIS A 60 12.76 7.66 -1.23
C HIS A 60 13.06 8.91 -2.06
N ALA A 61 12.03 9.69 -2.38
CA ALA A 61 12.18 10.92 -3.13
C ALA A 61 13.00 11.97 -2.39
N SER A 62 12.77 12.14 -1.08
CA SER A 62 13.51 13.10 -0.26
C SER A 62 14.98 12.73 -0.11
N ARG A 63 15.30 11.44 -0.01
CA ARG A 63 16.69 10.97 0.01
C ARG A 63 17.42 11.25 -1.29
N LEU A 64 16.74 11.09 -2.43
CA LEU A 64 17.34 11.42 -3.72
C LEU A 64 17.63 12.93 -3.84
N ALA A 65 16.68 13.77 -3.47
CA ALA A 65 16.87 15.23 -3.47
C ALA A 65 18.03 15.64 -2.55
N HIS A 66 18.07 15.08 -1.35
CA HIS A 66 19.16 15.31 -0.39
C HIS A 66 20.52 14.86 -0.95
N ALA A 67 20.59 13.68 -1.56
CA ALA A 67 21.82 13.16 -2.14
C ALA A 67 22.36 14.06 -3.25
N VAL A 68 21.47 14.56 -4.13
CA VAL A 68 21.85 15.49 -5.21
C VAL A 68 22.46 16.77 -4.64
N GLU A 69 21.85 17.37 -3.63
CA GLU A 69 22.33 18.62 -3.04
C GLU A 69 23.64 18.46 -2.25
N HIS A 70 23.91 17.26 -1.76
CA HIS A 70 25.12 16.97 -0.96
C HIS A 70 26.20 16.22 -1.74
N ALA A 71 26.07 16.11 -3.05
CA ALA A 71 27.01 15.39 -3.91
C ALA A 71 28.26 16.20 -4.27
N GLU A 72 28.33 17.47 -3.92
CA GLU A 72 29.45 18.36 -4.27
C GLU A 72 30.81 17.87 -3.73
N SER A 73 30.81 17.26 -2.54
CA SER A 73 32.02 16.68 -1.96
C SER A 73 32.62 15.54 -2.79
N MET A 74 31.81 14.94 -3.67
CA MET A 74 32.25 13.90 -4.60
C MET A 74 32.56 14.46 -6.00
N GLY A 75 32.60 15.78 -6.17
CA GLY A 75 32.79 16.41 -7.46
C GLY A 75 31.55 16.44 -8.36
N ILE A 76 30.39 16.12 -7.83
CA ILE A 76 29.12 16.15 -8.57
C ILE A 76 28.41 17.47 -8.27
N HIS A 77 28.42 18.37 -9.24
CA HIS A 77 27.75 19.66 -9.13
C HIS A 77 26.34 19.55 -9.72
N ALA A 78 25.36 19.42 -8.84
CA ALA A 78 23.97 19.23 -9.23
C ALA A 78 23.05 20.00 -8.29
N ARG A 79 21.83 20.24 -8.74
CA ARG A 79 20.79 20.90 -7.97
C ARG A 79 19.48 20.12 -8.10
N ALA A 80 18.81 19.90 -6.97
CA ALA A 80 17.46 19.33 -6.95
C ALA A 80 16.44 20.46 -6.95
N ASP A 81 15.50 20.39 -7.89
CA ASP A 81 14.33 21.26 -7.95
C ASP A 81 13.09 20.39 -7.81
N VAL A 82 12.34 20.54 -6.72
CA VAL A 82 11.23 19.66 -6.36
C VAL A 82 9.92 20.36 -6.63
N ASP A 83 9.13 19.82 -7.56
CA ASP A 83 7.71 20.15 -7.70
C ASP A 83 6.90 19.26 -6.75
N PHE A 84 6.37 19.85 -5.69
CA PHE A 84 5.66 19.09 -4.65
C PHE A 84 4.38 18.46 -5.15
N GLN A 85 3.64 19.11 -6.06
CA GLN A 85 2.41 18.55 -6.62
C GLN A 85 2.70 17.33 -7.50
N GLU A 86 3.75 17.39 -8.31
CA GLU A 86 4.19 16.25 -9.11
C GLU A 86 4.69 15.10 -8.22
N LEU A 87 5.40 15.42 -7.14
CA LEU A 87 5.85 14.44 -6.15
C LEU A 87 4.68 13.70 -5.52
N VAL A 88 3.65 14.43 -5.09
CA VAL A 88 2.43 13.85 -4.52
C VAL A 88 1.71 12.97 -5.54
N GLY A 89 1.59 13.43 -6.78
CA GLY A 89 0.99 12.66 -7.88
C GLY A 89 1.75 11.35 -8.15
N TRP A 90 3.07 11.41 -8.17
CA TRP A 90 3.91 10.21 -8.31
C TRP A 90 3.70 9.24 -7.12
N LYS A 91 3.69 9.75 -5.90
CA LYS A 91 3.41 8.96 -4.69
C LYS A 91 2.04 8.29 -4.77
N ASP A 92 1.01 9.01 -5.19
CA ASP A 92 -0.33 8.46 -5.36
C ASP A 92 -0.34 7.32 -6.40
N GLY A 93 0.40 7.46 -7.48
CA GLY A 93 0.58 6.42 -8.48
C GLY A 93 1.25 5.16 -7.94
N VAL A 94 2.21 5.29 -7.03
CA VAL A 94 2.83 4.15 -6.34
C VAL A 94 1.82 3.42 -5.47
N VAL A 95 1.03 4.16 -4.70
CA VAL A 95 -0.03 3.60 -3.84
C VAL A 95 -1.05 2.85 -4.70
N ASP A 96 -1.56 3.47 -5.77
CA ASP A 96 -2.55 2.86 -6.65
C ASP A 96 -2.06 1.56 -7.29
N ARG A 97 -0.80 1.52 -7.69
CA ARG A 97 -0.20 0.33 -8.28
C ARG A 97 -0.13 -0.83 -7.30
N LEU A 98 0.24 -0.56 -6.06
CA LEU A 98 0.35 -1.60 -5.03
C LEU A 98 -1.01 -2.04 -4.51
N THR A 99 -1.93 -1.12 -4.29
CA THR A 99 -3.29 -1.48 -3.89
C THR A 99 -4.04 -2.25 -4.97
N GLY A 100 -3.82 -1.89 -6.24
CA GLY A 100 -4.37 -2.61 -7.39
C GLY A 100 -3.85 -4.04 -7.54
N GLY A 101 -2.69 -4.35 -6.97
CA GLY A 101 -2.11 -5.70 -6.96
C GLY A 101 -2.65 -6.62 -5.87
N VAL A 102 -3.34 -6.08 -4.90
CA VAL A 102 -3.97 -6.87 -3.83
C VAL A 102 -5.26 -7.47 -4.32
#